data_853782572199729215bc927c1b1bf005
#
_entry.id   853782572199729215bc927c1b1bf005
#
_cell.length_a   1.000
_cell.length_b   1.000
_cell.length_c   1.000
_cell.angle_alpha   90.00
_cell.angle_beta   90.00
_cell.angle_gamma   90.00
#
_symmetry.space_group_name_H-M   'P 1'
#
loop_
_entity.id
_entity.type
_entity.pdbx_description
1 polymer ?
#
loop_
_entity_poly.entity_id
_entity_poly.type
_entity_poly.pdbx_seq_one_letter_code
_entity_poly.pdbx_strand_id
1 'polypeptide(L)'
;MKNKILLFGIILFLSFCFVILFKSLKNSNVYVPKTVSEKTLVNFNSKDFFSEVEITSNEIFFGKEFYILNIWSSWCLPCREEHPKLLQLSKNSSVKLIGLNYKDNPKNAKKFIDTLGNPYSIIIIDEKGTISIELGAYGVPE
;
A
#
# COMPACT_ATOMS: atom_id res chain seq x y z
N MET A 1 29.08 16.70 47.55
CA MET A 1 28.99 17.65 46.43
C MET A 1 29.13 16.96 45.07
N LYS A 2 30.08 16.03 44.91
CA LYS A 2 30.32 15.32 43.60
C LYS A 2 29.08 14.61 43.03
N ASN A 3 28.26 13.95 43.85
CA ASN A 3 27.05 13.23 43.37
C ASN A 3 25.96 14.16 42.84
N LYS A 4 25.85 15.39 43.39
CA LYS A 4 24.87 16.39 42.92
C LYS A 4 25.27 16.94 41.54
N ILE A 5 26.56 17.14 41.33
CA ILE A 5 27.10 17.60 40.04
C ILE A 5 26.89 16.51 38.95
N LEU A 6 27.15 15.24 39.31
CA LEU A 6 26.92 14.12 38.44
C LEU A 6 25.44 13.98 38.07
N LEU A 7 24.55 14.10 39.07
CA LEU A 7 23.09 14.02 38.83
C LEU A 7 22.61 15.16 37.91
N PHE A 8 23.10 16.37 38.13
CA PHE A 8 22.81 17.53 37.30
C PHE A 8 23.26 17.33 35.85
N GLY A 9 24.48 16.75 35.64
CA GLY A 9 25.00 16.43 34.32
C GLY A 9 24.15 15.39 33.58
N ILE A 10 23.67 14.34 34.28
CA ILE A 10 22.80 13.32 33.70
C ILE A 10 21.45 13.93 33.29
N ILE A 11 20.84 14.76 34.11
CA ILE A 11 19.56 15.42 33.79
C ILE A 11 19.71 16.31 32.56
N LEU A 12 20.79 17.08 32.49
CA LEU A 12 21.08 17.98 31.37
C LEU A 12 21.28 17.21 30.08
N PHE A 13 22.01 16.07 30.13
CA PHE A 13 22.21 15.17 28.99
C PHE A 13 20.89 14.55 28.52
N LEU A 14 20.07 14.03 29.42
CA LEU A 14 18.76 13.46 29.08
C LEU A 14 17.81 14.50 28.48
N SER A 15 17.79 15.73 29.02
CA SER A 15 17.02 16.84 28.47
C SER A 15 17.48 17.20 27.06
N PHE A 16 18.80 17.22 26.83
CA PHE A 16 19.36 17.48 25.48
C PHE A 16 18.96 16.40 24.49
N CYS A 17 19.09 15.12 24.87
CA CYS A 17 18.64 13.99 24.03
C CYS A 17 17.14 14.07 23.73
N PHE A 18 16.32 14.41 24.74
CA PHE A 18 14.88 14.57 24.56
C PHE A 18 14.53 15.68 23.56
N VAL A 19 15.22 16.82 23.64
CA VAL A 19 15.01 17.94 22.68
C VAL A 19 15.37 17.54 21.26
N ILE A 20 16.49 16.79 21.07
CA ILE A 20 16.88 16.29 19.75
C ILE A 20 15.83 15.34 19.20
N LEU A 21 15.40 14.35 20.00
CA LEU A 21 14.37 13.39 19.58
C LEU A 21 13.04 14.08 19.26
N PHE A 22 12.64 15.04 20.08
CA PHE A 22 11.42 15.81 19.87
C PHE A 22 11.46 16.64 18.57
N LYS A 23 12.60 17.30 18.31
CA LYS A 23 12.80 18.02 17.04
C LYS A 23 12.83 17.07 15.84
N SER A 24 13.45 15.91 15.98
CA SER A 24 13.48 14.88 14.93
C SER A 24 12.10 14.35 14.60
N LEU A 25 11.25 14.09 15.59
CA LEU A 25 9.86 13.68 15.42
C LEU A 25 9.01 14.75 14.74
N LYS A 26 9.21 16.01 15.10
CA LYS A 26 8.47 17.15 14.52
C LYS A 26 8.91 17.47 13.08
N ASN A 27 10.15 17.14 12.74
CA ASN A 27 10.71 17.26 11.38
C ASN A 27 10.77 15.89 10.69
N SER A 28 9.94 14.93 11.08
CA SER A 28 9.83 13.72 10.30
C SER A 28 9.48 14.15 8.87
N ASN A 29 10.37 13.87 7.92
CA ASN A 29 10.11 13.96 6.50
C ASN A 29 9.05 12.91 6.17
N VAL A 30 7.80 13.13 6.60
CA VAL A 30 6.66 12.43 6.04
C VAL A 30 6.65 12.88 4.59
N TYR A 31 7.17 12.02 3.73
CA TYR A 31 7.01 12.19 2.31
C TYR A 31 5.49 12.18 2.06
N VAL A 32 4.92 13.36 1.94
CA VAL A 32 3.57 13.51 1.38
C VAL A 32 3.80 13.41 -0.13
N PRO A 33 3.35 12.34 -0.79
CA PRO A 33 3.39 12.27 -2.23
C PRO A 33 2.73 13.55 -2.72
N LYS A 34 3.43 14.32 -3.57
CA LYS A 34 2.79 15.42 -4.30
C LYS A 34 1.59 14.76 -4.94
N THR A 35 0.39 15.21 -4.56
CA THR A 35 -0.87 14.72 -5.11
C THR A 35 -0.66 14.49 -6.59
N VAL A 36 -0.73 13.24 -7.00
CA VAL A 36 -0.59 12.82 -8.39
C VAL A 36 -1.89 13.21 -9.09
N SER A 37 -2.14 14.52 -9.17
CA SER A 37 -3.18 15.05 -10.01
C SER A 37 -2.64 15.00 -11.44
N GLU A 38 -3.26 14.15 -12.25
CA GLU A 38 -3.06 14.05 -13.70
C GLU A 38 -1.75 13.39 -14.18
N LYS A 39 -1.31 12.29 -13.56
CA LYS A 39 -0.37 11.40 -14.24
C LYS A 39 -1.12 10.49 -15.20
N THR A 40 -0.72 10.47 -16.44
CA THR A 40 -1.05 9.39 -17.37
C THR A 40 -0.68 8.07 -16.70
N LEU A 41 -1.59 7.12 -16.69
CA LEU A 41 -1.32 5.80 -16.12
C LEU A 41 -0.04 5.24 -16.75
N VAL A 42 0.89 4.80 -15.93
CA VAL A 42 2.13 4.17 -16.40
C VAL A 42 1.77 2.88 -17.13
N ASN A 43 2.33 2.68 -18.32
CA ASN A 43 2.16 1.43 -19.04
C ASN A 43 2.96 0.33 -18.33
N PHE A 44 2.27 -0.74 -17.97
CA PHE A 44 2.90 -1.91 -17.38
C PHE A 44 2.32 -3.21 -17.96
N ASN A 45 3.09 -4.27 -17.86
CA ASN A 45 2.69 -5.63 -18.16
C ASN A 45 2.65 -6.43 -16.86
N SER A 46 1.64 -7.27 -16.72
CA SER A 46 1.47 -8.14 -15.58
C SER A 46 0.85 -9.47 -16.03
N LYS A 47 0.52 -10.32 -15.07
CA LYS A 47 -0.25 -11.55 -15.29
C LYS A 47 -1.56 -11.48 -14.53
N ASP A 48 -2.62 -11.96 -15.15
CA ASP A 48 -3.87 -12.21 -14.44
C ASP A 48 -3.67 -13.32 -13.41
N PHE A 49 -4.17 -13.08 -12.21
CA PHE A 49 -3.93 -13.93 -11.04
C PHE A 49 -4.49 -15.35 -11.17
N PHE A 50 -5.61 -15.52 -11.89
CA PHE A 50 -6.29 -16.80 -12.00
C PHE A 50 -5.92 -17.56 -13.27
N SER A 51 -5.79 -16.86 -14.40
CA SER A 51 -5.48 -17.47 -15.69
C SER A 51 -3.99 -17.53 -15.99
N GLU A 52 -3.16 -16.77 -15.25
CA GLU A 52 -1.71 -16.60 -15.49
C GLU A 52 -1.37 -16.03 -16.88
N VAL A 53 -2.37 -15.57 -17.63
CA VAL A 53 -2.21 -14.95 -18.94
C VAL A 53 -1.62 -13.55 -18.77
N GLU A 54 -0.70 -13.17 -19.65
CA GLU A 54 -0.16 -11.80 -19.67
C GLU A 54 -1.26 -10.81 -20.04
N ILE A 55 -1.30 -9.72 -19.31
CA ILE A 55 -2.26 -8.63 -19.47
C ILE A 55 -1.54 -7.28 -19.32
N THR A 56 -1.91 -6.34 -20.17
CA THR A 56 -1.35 -4.98 -20.17
C THR A 56 -2.26 -4.00 -19.45
N SER A 57 -1.69 -2.89 -18.95
CA SER A 57 -2.47 -1.80 -18.37
C SER A 57 -3.55 -1.26 -19.32
N ASN A 58 -3.27 -1.20 -20.62
CA ASN A 58 -4.23 -0.73 -21.62
C ASN A 58 -5.45 -1.66 -21.78
N GLU A 59 -5.26 -2.97 -21.58
CA GLU A 59 -6.36 -3.96 -21.61
C GLU A 59 -7.19 -3.91 -20.33
N ILE A 60 -6.56 -3.62 -19.18
CA ILE A 60 -7.22 -3.52 -17.88
C ILE A 60 -8.09 -2.25 -17.81
N PHE A 61 -7.51 -1.12 -18.21
CA PHE A 61 -8.13 0.21 -18.09
C PHE A 61 -8.73 0.70 -19.41
N PHE A 62 -9.40 -0.21 -20.10
CA PHE A 62 -10.06 0.08 -21.37
C PHE A 62 -11.43 0.70 -21.16
N GLY A 63 -11.66 1.88 -21.80
CA GLY A 63 -12.98 2.51 -21.81
C GLY A 63 -13.08 3.78 -20.96
N LYS A 64 -14.32 4.21 -20.69
CA LYS A 64 -14.64 5.45 -19.93
C LYS A 64 -15.19 5.16 -18.54
N GLU A 65 -14.85 4.00 -17.98
CA GLU A 65 -15.32 3.58 -16.65
C GLU A 65 -14.42 4.16 -15.56
N PHE A 66 -14.94 4.25 -14.35
CA PHE A 66 -14.14 4.57 -13.20
C PHE A 66 -13.48 3.31 -12.65
N TYR A 67 -12.17 3.34 -12.53
CA TYR A 67 -11.38 2.26 -11.99
C TYR A 67 -10.79 2.66 -10.64
N ILE A 68 -10.82 1.74 -9.70
CA ILE A 68 -10.09 1.84 -8.45
C ILE A 68 -9.09 0.69 -8.44
N LEU A 69 -7.82 1.03 -8.41
CA LEU A 69 -6.74 0.08 -8.23
C LEU A 69 -6.40 0.01 -6.73
N ASN A 70 -6.59 -1.16 -6.14
CA ASN A 70 -6.22 -1.44 -4.76
C ASN A 70 -5.00 -2.36 -4.73
N ILE A 71 -3.94 -1.93 -4.06
CA ILE A 71 -2.71 -2.69 -3.89
C ILE A 71 -2.77 -3.41 -2.55
N TRP A 72 -2.69 -4.74 -2.58
CA TRP A 72 -2.94 -5.59 -1.42
C TRP A 72 -2.04 -6.82 -1.34
N SER A 73 -2.02 -7.45 -0.18
CA SER A 73 -1.35 -8.74 0.04
C SER A 73 -2.07 -9.56 1.10
N SER A 74 -1.94 -10.88 1.05
CA SER A 74 -2.54 -11.79 2.03
C SER A 74 -1.92 -11.67 3.44
N TRP A 75 -0.66 -11.26 3.52
CA TRP A 75 0.08 -11.03 4.76
C TRP A 75 -0.19 -9.67 5.41
N CYS A 76 -0.90 -8.77 4.71
CA CYS A 76 -1.19 -7.42 5.15
C CYS A 76 -2.45 -7.40 6.06
N LEU A 77 -2.27 -7.12 7.35
CA LEU A 77 -3.38 -7.07 8.30
C LEU A 77 -4.37 -5.92 8.00
N PRO A 78 -3.94 -4.68 7.74
CA PRO A 78 -4.86 -3.60 7.37
C PRO A 78 -5.66 -3.89 6.09
N CYS A 79 -5.06 -4.60 5.10
CA CYS A 79 -5.77 -5.02 3.89
C CYS A 79 -6.94 -5.96 4.22
N ARG A 80 -6.77 -6.81 5.21
CA ARG A 80 -7.84 -7.69 5.71
C ARG A 80 -8.96 -6.92 6.39
N GLU A 81 -8.62 -5.86 7.12
CA GLU A 81 -9.59 -5.01 7.83
C GLU A 81 -10.44 -4.16 6.86
N GLU A 82 -9.86 -3.68 5.77
CA GLU A 82 -10.60 -2.92 4.75
C GLU A 82 -11.41 -3.78 3.78
N HIS A 83 -11.05 -5.06 3.62
CA HIS A 83 -11.61 -5.96 2.63
C HIS A 83 -13.16 -6.02 2.60
N PRO A 84 -13.88 -6.02 3.74
CA PRO A 84 -15.34 -5.97 3.74
C PRO A 84 -15.91 -4.71 3.09
N LYS A 85 -15.19 -3.58 3.17
CA LYS A 85 -15.58 -2.33 2.51
C LYS A 85 -15.42 -2.41 1.00
N LEU A 86 -14.34 -3.05 0.55
CA LEU A 86 -14.11 -3.32 -0.87
C LEU A 86 -15.20 -4.24 -1.45
N LEU A 87 -15.65 -5.26 -0.69
CA LEU A 87 -16.78 -6.11 -1.07
C LEU A 87 -18.11 -5.35 -1.16
N GLN A 88 -18.29 -4.31 -0.34
CA GLN A 88 -19.46 -3.44 -0.47
C GLN A 88 -19.35 -2.53 -1.70
N LEU A 89 -18.16 -1.97 -1.94
CA LEU A 89 -17.89 -1.09 -3.06
C LEU A 89 -18.02 -1.82 -4.41
N SER A 90 -17.61 -3.08 -4.49
CA SER A 90 -17.70 -3.90 -5.71
C SER A 90 -19.14 -4.13 -6.18
N LYS A 91 -20.14 -3.91 -5.33
CA LYS A 91 -21.56 -3.99 -5.72
C LYS A 91 -22.03 -2.76 -6.52
N ASN A 92 -21.24 -1.69 -6.56
CA ASN A 92 -21.53 -0.52 -7.36
C ASN A 92 -21.06 -0.74 -8.80
N SER A 93 -22.01 -0.86 -9.72
CA SER A 93 -21.75 -1.09 -11.15
C SER A 93 -21.04 0.08 -11.87
N SER A 94 -20.98 1.26 -11.26
CA SER A 94 -20.30 2.43 -11.85
C SER A 94 -18.79 2.43 -11.63
N VAL A 95 -18.27 1.50 -10.85
CA VAL A 95 -16.85 1.43 -10.48
C VAL A 95 -16.34 0.01 -10.68
N LYS A 96 -15.19 -0.13 -11.35
CA LYS A 96 -14.47 -1.40 -11.44
C LYS A 96 -13.30 -1.41 -10.46
N LEU A 97 -13.29 -2.40 -9.57
CA LEU A 97 -12.17 -2.64 -8.67
C LEU A 97 -11.15 -3.56 -9.33
N ILE A 98 -9.91 -3.12 -9.36
CA ILE A 98 -8.75 -3.90 -9.83
C ILE A 98 -7.86 -4.17 -8.61
N GLY A 99 -7.51 -5.43 -8.39
CA GLY A 99 -6.60 -5.82 -7.33
C GLY A 99 -5.18 -6.00 -7.86
N LEU A 100 -4.19 -5.30 -7.29
CA LEU A 100 -2.77 -5.54 -7.55
C LEU A 100 -2.19 -6.31 -6.36
N ASN A 101 -1.91 -7.59 -6.55
CA ASN A 101 -1.35 -8.45 -5.50
C ASN A 101 0.17 -8.27 -5.39
N TYR A 102 0.60 -7.60 -4.33
CA TYR A 102 1.95 -7.11 -4.12
C TYR A 102 2.79 -8.10 -3.32
N LYS A 103 3.89 -8.59 -3.91
CA LYS A 103 4.93 -9.42 -3.25
C LYS A 103 4.33 -10.51 -2.35
N ASP A 104 3.42 -11.26 -2.87
CA ASP A 104 2.66 -12.25 -2.10
C ASP A 104 2.95 -13.69 -2.56
N ASN A 105 2.65 -14.65 -1.69
CA ASN A 105 2.64 -16.04 -2.09
C ASN A 105 1.30 -16.36 -2.77
N PRO A 106 1.28 -16.89 -4.01
CA PRO A 106 0.06 -17.13 -4.76
C PRO A 106 -0.95 -18.03 -4.03
N LYS A 107 -0.48 -19.05 -3.27
CA LYS A 107 -1.35 -19.94 -2.50
C LYS A 107 -2.03 -19.19 -1.34
N ASN A 108 -1.29 -18.31 -0.65
CA ASN A 108 -1.83 -17.52 0.45
C ASN A 108 -2.79 -16.45 -0.08
N ALA A 109 -2.44 -15.78 -1.17
CA ALA A 109 -3.30 -14.81 -1.84
C ALA A 109 -4.62 -15.46 -2.31
N LYS A 110 -4.54 -16.65 -2.93
CA LYS A 110 -5.73 -17.42 -3.31
C LYS A 110 -6.58 -17.76 -2.10
N LYS A 111 -5.98 -18.29 -1.03
CA LYS A 111 -6.71 -18.61 0.21
C LYS A 111 -7.37 -17.37 0.82
N PHE A 112 -6.73 -16.20 0.74
CA PHE A 112 -7.28 -14.93 1.22
C PHE A 112 -8.58 -14.60 0.47
N ILE A 113 -8.55 -14.64 -0.87
CA ILE A 113 -9.71 -14.36 -1.73
C ILE A 113 -10.80 -15.42 -1.55
N ASP A 114 -10.44 -16.70 -1.52
CA ASP A 114 -11.40 -17.80 -1.34
C ASP A 114 -12.12 -17.72 0.03
N THR A 115 -11.42 -17.23 1.08
CA THR A 115 -11.98 -17.14 2.44
C THR A 115 -12.81 -15.88 2.66
N LEU A 116 -12.38 -14.75 2.12
CA LEU A 116 -12.98 -13.44 2.41
C LEU A 116 -13.89 -12.94 1.29
N GLY A 117 -13.91 -13.62 0.14
CA GLY A 117 -14.63 -13.20 -1.06
C GLY A 117 -13.74 -12.39 -2.01
N ASN A 118 -14.15 -12.26 -3.26
CA ASN A 118 -13.42 -11.52 -4.29
C ASN A 118 -14.16 -10.21 -4.63
N PRO A 119 -13.62 -9.03 -4.24
CA PRO A 119 -14.21 -7.74 -4.61
C PRO A 119 -13.76 -7.26 -6.00
N TYR A 120 -12.75 -7.88 -6.60
CA TYR A 120 -12.07 -7.38 -7.79
C TYR A 120 -12.65 -7.95 -9.07
N SER A 121 -12.76 -7.11 -10.10
CA SER A 121 -13.10 -7.54 -11.47
C SER A 121 -11.93 -8.28 -12.11
N ILE A 122 -10.71 -7.82 -11.82
CA ILE A 122 -9.44 -8.41 -12.27
C ILE A 122 -8.47 -8.34 -11.09
N ILE A 123 -7.68 -9.39 -10.92
CA ILE A 123 -6.53 -9.37 -10.01
C ILE A 123 -5.27 -9.59 -10.85
N ILE A 124 -4.29 -8.72 -10.70
CA ILE A 124 -2.99 -8.81 -11.36
C ILE A 124 -1.87 -9.00 -10.34
N ILE A 125 -0.76 -9.58 -10.79
CA ILE A 125 0.35 -10.02 -9.93
C ILE A 125 1.52 -9.04 -10.05
N ASP A 126 2.06 -8.61 -8.90
CA ASP A 126 3.30 -7.84 -8.82
C ASP A 126 4.31 -8.54 -7.89
N GLU A 127 4.89 -9.65 -8.36
CA GLU A 127 5.81 -10.48 -7.59
C GLU A 127 7.02 -9.70 -7.07
N LYS A 128 7.54 -8.77 -7.87
CA LYS A 128 8.73 -7.97 -7.55
C LYS A 128 8.39 -6.65 -6.86
N GLY A 129 7.15 -6.21 -6.90
CA GLY A 129 6.71 -4.92 -6.40
C GLY A 129 7.11 -3.75 -7.30
N THR A 130 7.51 -4.00 -8.54
CA THR A 130 7.96 -2.96 -9.48
C THR A 130 6.80 -2.14 -10.00
N ILE A 131 5.68 -2.77 -10.32
CA ILE A 131 4.47 -2.09 -10.80
C ILE A 131 3.95 -1.13 -9.72
N SER A 132 3.87 -1.60 -8.48
CA SER A 132 3.45 -0.77 -7.34
C SER A 132 4.33 0.46 -7.16
N ILE A 133 5.66 0.31 -7.25
CA ILE A 133 6.62 1.42 -7.13
C ILE A 133 6.44 2.43 -8.29
N GLU A 134 6.29 1.96 -9.52
CA GLU A 134 6.08 2.81 -10.69
C GLU A 134 4.76 3.59 -10.61
N LEU A 135 3.74 3.00 -10.00
CA LEU A 135 2.48 3.67 -9.71
C LEU A 135 2.56 4.64 -8.54
N GLY A 136 3.68 4.64 -7.80
CA GLY A 136 3.94 5.54 -6.69
C GLY A 136 3.52 5.01 -5.32
N ALA A 137 3.20 3.73 -5.23
CA ALA A 137 2.86 3.08 -3.97
C ALA A 137 4.11 2.78 -3.12
N TYR A 138 3.98 2.95 -1.82
CA TYR A 138 5.09 2.73 -0.86
C TYR A 138 4.85 1.54 0.06
N GLY A 139 3.69 0.95 0.00
CA GLY A 139 3.32 -0.17 0.85
C GLY A 139 1.95 -0.73 0.51
N VAL A 140 1.38 -1.50 1.44
CA VAL A 140 0.03 -2.05 1.35
C VAL A 140 -0.70 -1.81 2.68
N PRO A 141 -2.00 -1.50 2.66
CA PRO A 141 -2.85 -1.27 1.48
C PRO A 141 -2.63 0.12 0.88
N GLU A 142 -2.89 0.26 -0.41
CA GLU A 142 -2.91 1.55 -1.12
C GLU A 142 -3.88 1.51 -2.31
#